data_65bdd1bd270a0f2d6566251377c281fd
#
_entry.id   65bdd1bd270a0f2d6566251377c281fd
#
_cell.length_a   1.000
_cell.length_b   1.000
_cell.length_c   1.000
_cell.angle_alpha   90.00
_cell.angle_beta   90.00
_cell.angle_gamma   90.00
#
_symmetry.space_group_name_H-M   'P 1'
#
loop_
_entity.id
_entity.type
_entity.pdbx_description
1 polymer ?
#
loop_
_entity_poly.entity_id
_entity_poly.type
_entity_poly.pdbx_seq_one_letter_code
_entity_poly.pdbx_strand_id
1 'polypeptide(L)'
;MVGMRDVAKKAGVSLSTVSLVVNGNGYVSDDMRERVRKAMQLLNYVPNELARNLYHDRTNLVGVIVPTIRHPFFATFTAHLQHALAAQGLRTMLCSTADEAGGEIQYVDMLRRHMMDGIVMCAHTSHPGDYWTSIHRPIVAFDRVLGDGISSIGSDHEQGGRLIAQMLIRNGVKHVVVIGGPRDQFFDLAARGEVEEGPFDLGKTTFPTVRYYLTLEQELTSAGVKYEYVEAGEVMDFAGYHRAVSNALDKVTTDGVDAVVSSDIGASFCVREALSRGISIPDELQIVAYDGTYLTDLAGMKLTAVAQDFAAIAQSA
;
A
#
# COMPACT_ATOMS: atom_id res chain seq x y z
N MET A 1 29.72 -17.87 24.06
CA MET A 1 28.98 -16.61 23.71
C MET A 1 29.08 -15.72 24.92
N VAL A 2 29.50 -14.46 24.75
CA VAL A 2 29.60 -13.49 25.85
C VAL A 2 28.17 -13.08 26.25
N GLY A 3 27.88 -13.08 27.55
CA GLY A 3 26.57 -12.73 28.09
C GLY A 3 26.62 -11.58 29.09
N MET A 4 25.46 -11.10 29.56
CA MET A 4 25.37 -10.04 30.58
C MET A 4 26.15 -10.37 31.88
N ARG A 5 26.29 -11.66 32.22
CA ARG A 5 27.07 -12.09 33.37
C ARG A 5 28.57 -11.81 33.20
N ASP A 6 29.10 -11.98 32.00
CA ASP A 6 30.49 -11.70 31.69
C ASP A 6 30.78 -10.20 31.75
N VAL A 7 29.82 -9.39 31.21
CA VAL A 7 29.87 -7.92 31.33
C VAL A 7 29.86 -7.48 32.79
N ALA A 8 28.97 -8.03 33.62
CA ALA A 8 28.87 -7.71 35.05
C ALA A 8 30.20 -8.01 35.77
N LYS A 9 30.78 -9.19 35.50
CA LYS A 9 32.09 -9.59 36.06
C LYS A 9 33.20 -8.64 35.60
N LYS A 10 33.25 -8.28 34.33
CA LYS A 10 34.27 -7.40 33.75
C LYS A 10 34.13 -5.96 34.27
N ALA A 11 32.91 -5.45 34.42
CA ALA A 11 32.61 -4.11 34.92
C ALA A 11 32.72 -3.99 36.47
N GLY A 12 32.74 -5.12 37.20
CA GLY A 12 32.73 -5.15 38.65
C GLY A 12 31.42 -4.61 39.25
N VAL A 13 30.30 -4.95 38.64
CA VAL A 13 28.94 -4.55 39.07
C VAL A 13 28.01 -5.77 39.11
N SER A 14 26.79 -5.59 39.67
CA SER A 14 25.79 -6.66 39.66
C SER A 14 25.21 -6.90 38.28
N LEU A 15 24.66 -8.09 38.03
CA LEU A 15 23.91 -8.39 36.83
C LEU A 15 22.71 -7.46 36.65
N SER A 16 22.02 -7.11 37.75
CA SER A 16 20.91 -6.14 37.71
C SER A 16 21.36 -4.75 37.27
N THR A 17 22.55 -4.29 37.71
CA THR A 17 23.13 -3.01 37.26
C THR A 17 23.37 -3.04 35.72
N VAL A 18 23.96 -4.13 35.21
CA VAL A 18 24.13 -4.29 33.74
C VAL A 18 22.79 -4.25 33.03
N SER A 19 21.78 -4.96 33.52
CA SER A 19 20.43 -4.97 32.95
C SER A 19 19.80 -3.56 32.93
N LEU A 20 19.95 -2.78 34.00
CA LEU A 20 19.47 -1.40 34.09
C LEU A 20 20.16 -0.49 33.05
N VAL A 21 21.49 -0.64 32.88
CA VAL A 21 22.26 0.13 31.87
C VAL A 21 21.86 -0.24 30.47
N VAL A 22 21.74 -1.54 30.18
CA VAL A 22 21.39 -2.07 28.86
C VAL A 22 19.96 -1.68 28.42
N ASN A 23 19.03 -1.71 29.38
CA ASN A 23 17.62 -1.40 29.10
C ASN A 23 17.29 0.09 29.25
N GLY A 24 18.22 0.91 29.76
CA GLY A 24 17.98 2.33 29.99
C GLY A 24 16.99 2.63 31.12
N ASN A 25 16.68 1.64 31.96
CA ASN A 25 15.68 1.75 33.03
C ASN A 25 16.32 1.97 34.38
N GLY A 26 15.66 2.75 35.25
CA GLY A 26 16.09 2.98 36.61
C GLY A 26 17.33 3.86 36.78
N TYR A 27 17.68 4.14 38.05
CA TYR A 27 18.83 4.96 38.39
C TYR A 27 20.11 4.12 38.43
N VAL A 28 21.12 4.53 37.68
CA VAL A 28 22.49 4.00 37.69
C VAL A 28 23.44 5.18 37.66
N SER A 29 24.41 5.25 38.60
CA SER A 29 25.38 6.34 38.61
C SER A 29 26.19 6.38 37.32
N ASP A 30 26.66 7.58 36.93
CA ASP A 30 27.44 7.77 35.70
C ASP A 30 28.72 6.93 35.68
N ASP A 31 29.40 6.79 36.82
CA ASP A 31 30.57 5.91 36.92
C ASP A 31 30.23 4.44 36.61
N MET A 32 29.18 3.90 37.21
CA MET A 32 28.75 2.52 36.91
C MET A 32 28.32 2.36 35.48
N ARG A 33 27.62 3.34 34.93
CA ARG A 33 27.18 3.33 33.51
C ARG A 33 28.39 3.29 32.56
N GLU A 34 29.42 4.09 32.86
CA GLU A 34 30.63 4.15 32.03
C GLU A 34 31.45 2.84 32.16
N ARG A 35 31.54 2.27 33.32
CA ARG A 35 32.22 0.96 33.55
C ARG A 35 31.53 -0.16 32.77
N VAL A 36 30.19 -0.20 32.77
CA VAL A 36 29.43 -1.18 32.00
C VAL A 36 29.66 -0.98 30.53
N ARG A 37 29.58 0.26 29.99
CA ARG A 37 29.82 0.55 28.56
C ARG A 37 31.23 0.11 28.14
N LYS A 38 32.27 0.42 28.90
CA LYS A 38 33.64 -0.03 28.62
C LYS A 38 33.76 -1.56 28.61
N ALA A 39 33.14 -2.22 29.59
CA ALA A 39 33.15 -3.68 29.66
C ALA A 39 32.44 -4.31 28.43
N MET A 40 31.30 -3.74 28.01
CA MET A 40 30.60 -4.18 26.77
C MET A 40 31.50 -4.04 25.54
N GLN A 41 32.16 -2.90 25.39
CA GLN A 41 33.09 -2.66 24.26
C GLN A 41 34.27 -3.64 24.26
N LEU A 42 34.93 -3.82 25.41
CA LEU A 42 36.07 -4.74 25.54
C LEU A 42 35.72 -6.20 25.27
N LEU A 43 34.49 -6.59 25.54
CA LEU A 43 33.99 -7.95 25.34
C LEU A 43 33.26 -8.12 24.00
N ASN A 44 33.16 -7.09 23.18
CA ASN A 44 32.31 -7.04 21.98
C ASN A 44 30.89 -7.57 22.26
N TYR A 45 30.37 -7.21 23.44
CA TYR A 45 29.03 -7.64 23.85
C TYR A 45 27.97 -6.75 23.20
N VAL A 46 27.12 -7.37 22.42
CA VAL A 46 25.92 -6.74 21.86
C VAL A 46 24.71 -7.30 22.61
N PRO A 47 23.86 -6.43 23.21
CA PRO A 47 22.64 -6.87 23.87
C PRO A 47 21.75 -7.67 22.93
N ASN A 48 21.21 -8.78 23.42
CA ASN A 48 20.27 -9.57 22.65
C ASN A 48 18.91 -8.86 22.64
N GLU A 49 18.54 -8.29 21.48
CA GLU A 49 17.25 -7.62 21.29
C GLU A 49 16.06 -8.54 21.52
N LEU A 50 16.16 -9.84 21.16
CA LEU A 50 15.09 -10.80 21.40
C LEU A 50 14.77 -10.94 22.89
N ALA A 51 15.81 -11.03 23.74
CA ALA A 51 15.64 -11.11 25.18
C ALA A 51 15.04 -9.81 25.76
N ARG A 52 15.41 -8.65 25.22
CA ARG A 52 14.86 -7.35 25.59
C ARG A 52 13.40 -7.22 25.15
N ASN A 53 13.10 -7.62 23.92
CA ASN A 53 11.76 -7.61 23.35
C ASN A 53 10.80 -8.50 24.16
N LEU A 54 11.25 -9.68 24.54
CA LEU A 54 10.48 -10.60 25.40
C LEU A 54 10.15 -9.94 26.77
N TYR A 55 11.08 -9.16 27.34
CA TYR A 55 10.85 -8.48 28.62
C TYR A 55 9.88 -7.32 28.50
N HIS A 56 9.85 -6.61 27.36
CA HIS A 56 8.99 -5.45 27.13
C HIS A 56 7.69 -5.79 26.38
N ASP A 57 7.51 -7.03 25.96
CA ASP A 57 6.42 -7.48 25.07
C ASP A 57 6.28 -6.58 23.81
N ARG A 58 7.41 -6.12 23.28
CA ARG A 58 7.49 -5.23 22.10
C ARG A 58 8.71 -5.54 21.25
N THR A 59 8.49 -5.63 19.96
CA THR A 59 9.54 -5.82 18.95
C THR A 59 9.97 -4.51 18.31
N ASN A 60 9.13 -3.48 18.38
CA ASN A 60 9.18 -2.24 17.61
C ASN A 60 9.23 -2.52 16.09
N LEU A 61 8.63 -3.62 15.65
CA LEU A 61 8.58 -4.05 14.27
C LEU A 61 7.13 -4.06 13.79
N VAL A 62 6.85 -3.36 12.69
CA VAL A 62 5.55 -3.34 12.02
C VAL A 62 5.67 -4.02 10.67
N GLY A 63 4.82 -5.00 10.41
CA GLY A 63 4.70 -5.65 9.10
C GLY A 63 3.95 -4.76 8.12
N VAL A 64 4.52 -4.52 6.95
CA VAL A 64 3.83 -3.85 5.83
C VAL A 64 3.62 -4.88 4.76
N ILE A 65 2.38 -5.35 4.63
CA ILE A 65 2.01 -6.46 3.73
C ILE A 65 1.41 -5.87 2.47
N VAL A 66 2.13 -6.00 1.36
CA VAL A 66 1.74 -5.47 0.04
C VAL A 66 1.59 -6.61 -0.98
N PRO A 67 0.77 -6.44 -2.03
CA PRO A 67 0.68 -7.44 -3.09
C PRO A 67 2.03 -7.66 -3.75
N THR A 68 2.72 -6.59 -4.11
CA THR A 68 4.04 -6.61 -4.74
C THR A 68 4.77 -5.27 -4.57
N ILE A 69 6.08 -5.31 -4.42
CA ILE A 69 6.93 -4.11 -4.44
C ILE A 69 7.28 -3.65 -5.85
N ARG A 70 6.92 -4.41 -6.87
CA ARG A 70 7.17 -4.02 -8.27
C ARG A 70 6.21 -2.95 -8.77
N HIS A 71 5.04 -2.81 -8.12
CA HIS A 71 4.08 -1.78 -8.48
C HIS A 71 4.48 -0.44 -7.85
N PRO A 72 4.65 0.64 -8.64
CA PRO A 72 5.13 1.95 -8.17
C PRO A 72 4.33 2.53 -7.02
N PHE A 73 3.02 2.33 -7.02
CA PHE A 73 2.14 2.74 -5.93
C PHE A 73 2.59 2.14 -4.59
N PHE A 74 2.68 0.80 -4.51
CA PHE A 74 3.06 0.12 -3.26
C PHE A 74 4.51 0.42 -2.86
N ALA A 75 5.42 0.57 -3.82
CA ALA A 75 6.80 0.97 -3.54
C ALA A 75 6.85 2.38 -2.93
N THR A 76 6.13 3.35 -3.53
CA THR A 76 6.07 4.74 -3.05
C THR A 76 5.42 4.82 -1.68
N PHE A 77 4.25 4.17 -1.50
CA PHE A 77 3.55 4.13 -0.22
C PHE A 77 4.42 3.52 0.88
N THR A 78 5.05 2.37 0.61
CA THR A 78 5.94 1.70 1.58
C THR A 78 7.09 2.61 2.01
N ALA A 79 7.69 3.37 1.09
CA ALA A 79 8.77 4.30 1.41
C ALA A 79 8.29 5.42 2.37
N HIS A 80 7.12 6.00 2.13
CA HIS A 80 6.54 7.00 3.02
C HIS A 80 6.17 6.41 4.38
N LEU A 81 5.57 5.23 4.39
CA LEU A 81 5.20 4.53 5.62
C LEU A 81 6.43 4.16 6.46
N GLN A 82 7.49 3.66 5.83
CA GLN A 82 8.76 3.39 6.50
C GLN A 82 9.33 4.64 7.17
N HIS A 83 9.27 5.79 6.47
CA HIS A 83 9.71 7.06 7.03
C HIS A 83 8.86 7.48 8.26
N ALA A 84 7.53 7.38 8.15
CA ALA A 84 6.61 7.71 9.23
C ALA A 84 6.82 6.81 10.47
N LEU A 85 6.94 5.50 10.26
CA LEU A 85 7.22 4.53 11.32
C LEU A 85 8.57 4.78 11.99
N ALA A 86 9.62 5.07 11.21
CA ALA A 86 10.95 5.37 11.73
C ALA A 86 10.96 6.62 12.61
N ALA A 87 10.18 7.65 12.27
CA ALA A 87 10.00 8.85 13.10
C ALA A 87 9.38 8.54 14.48
N GLN A 88 8.62 7.44 14.60
CA GLN A 88 8.06 6.92 15.84
C GLN A 88 8.96 5.88 16.55
N GLY A 89 10.17 5.65 16.05
CA GLY A 89 11.09 4.64 16.59
C GLY A 89 10.70 3.19 16.24
N LEU A 90 9.80 3.01 15.28
CA LEU A 90 9.38 1.70 14.78
C LEU A 90 10.21 1.31 13.55
N ARG A 91 10.37 0.01 13.37
CA ARG A 91 11.04 -0.58 12.19
C ARG A 91 10.02 -1.25 11.29
N THR A 92 10.25 -1.20 10.00
CA THR A 92 9.38 -1.81 9.00
C THR A 92 9.91 -3.18 8.60
N MET A 93 9.03 -4.18 8.58
CA MET A 93 9.22 -5.45 7.90
C MET A 93 8.36 -5.47 6.65
N LEU A 94 9.00 -5.40 5.49
CA LEU A 94 8.29 -5.46 4.22
C LEU A 94 7.98 -6.91 3.85
N CYS A 95 6.71 -7.18 3.58
CA CYS A 95 6.15 -8.48 3.25
C CYS A 95 5.43 -8.37 1.90
N SER A 96 5.91 -9.09 0.88
CA SER A 96 5.24 -9.19 -0.43
C SER A 96 4.50 -10.51 -0.52
N THR A 97 3.25 -10.50 -1.01
CA THR A 97 2.46 -11.71 -1.17
C THR A 97 2.55 -12.32 -2.57
N ALA A 98 3.16 -11.60 -3.52
CA ALA A 98 3.22 -11.96 -4.94
C ALA A 98 3.75 -13.38 -5.23
N ASP A 99 4.79 -13.78 -4.51
CA ASP A 99 5.52 -15.01 -4.79
C ASP A 99 5.34 -16.04 -3.66
N GLU A 100 4.37 -15.80 -2.77
CA GLU A 100 4.12 -16.62 -1.59
C GLU A 100 2.88 -17.50 -1.77
N ALA A 101 3.06 -18.82 -1.78
CA ALA A 101 1.97 -19.79 -1.95
C ALA A 101 0.87 -19.69 -0.87
N GLY A 102 1.20 -19.16 0.31
CA GLY A 102 0.28 -18.94 1.45
C GLY A 102 -0.21 -17.49 1.56
N GLY A 103 0.13 -16.62 0.62
CA GLY A 103 -0.23 -15.21 0.70
C GLY A 103 0.25 -14.55 1.99
N GLU A 104 -0.66 -13.83 2.68
CA GLU A 104 -0.35 -13.13 3.93
C GLU A 104 -0.40 -14.01 5.19
N ILE A 105 -0.90 -15.25 5.11
CA ILE A 105 -1.17 -16.10 6.28
C ILE A 105 0.07 -16.26 7.17
N GLN A 106 1.23 -16.50 6.56
CA GLN A 106 2.48 -16.63 7.29
C GLN A 106 2.86 -15.35 8.07
N TYR A 107 2.59 -14.18 7.51
CA TYR A 107 2.86 -12.90 8.16
C TYR A 107 1.88 -12.62 9.31
N VAL A 108 0.62 -13.00 9.13
CA VAL A 108 -0.39 -12.97 10.20
C VAL A 108 0.00 -13.92 11.34
N ASP A 109 0.52 -15.09 11.04
CA ASP A 109 1.04 -16.00 12.06
C ASP A 109 2.25 -15.44 12.81
N MET A 110 3.12 -14.68 12.13
CA MET A 110 4.20 -13.96 12.81
C MET A 110 3.65 -12.91 13.79
N LEU A 111 2.59 -12.18 13.40
CA LEU A 111 1.92 -11.23 14.29
C LEU A 111 1.32 -11.95 15.52
N ARG A 112 0.61 -13.06 15.32
CA ARG A 112 0.05 -13.88 16.41
C ARG A 112 1.11 -14.41 17.37
N ARG A 113 2.32 -14.70 16.86
CA ARG A 113 3.47 -15.19 17.64
C ARG A 113 4.32 -14.08 18.24
N HIS A 114 3.85 -12.84 18.26
CA HIS A 114 4.58 -11.68 18.80
C HIS A 114 5.95 -11.42 18.15
N MET A 115 6.11 -11.79 16.87
CA MET A 115 7.32 -11.49 16.11
C MET A 115 7.29 -10.08 15.49
N MET A 116 6.12 -9.45 15.47
CA MET A 116 5.89 -8.05 15.14
C MET A 116 4.75 -7.49 16.00
N ASP A 117 4.70 -6.18 16.18
CA ASP A 117 3.76 -5.52 17.08
C ASP A 117 2.43 -5.18 16.38
N GLY A 118 2.44 -4.98 15.09
CA GLY A 118 1.28 -4.67 14.27
C GLY A 118 1.52 -4.91 12.79
N ILE A 119 0.45 -4.78 12.01
CA ILE A 119 0.47 -4.94 10.54
C ILE A 119 -0.25 -3.75 9.90
N VAL A 120 0.32 -3.23 8.81
CA VAL A 120 -0.39 -2.44 7.80
C VAL A 120 -0.68 -3.36 6.61
N MET A 121 -1.97 -3.63 6.37
CA MET A 121 -2.44 -4.59 5.37
C MET A 121 -2.85 -3.87 4.09
N CYS A 122 -2.10 -4.08 3.01
CA CYS A 122 -2.35 -3.52 1.69
C CYS A 122 -2.64 -4.59 0.64
N ALA A 123 -2.57 -5.88 1.00
CA ALA A 123 -2.79 -6.98 0.06
C ALA A 123 -4.28 -7.22 -0.21
N HIS A 124 -4.58 -7.71 -1.40
CA HIS A 124 -5.92 -8.04 -1.85
C HIS A 124 -6.23 -9.51 -1.52
N THR A 125 -6.65 -9.77 -0.29
CA THR A 125 -6.95 -11.12 0.18
C THR A 125 -8.39 -11.23 0.64
N SER A 126 -8.96 -12.41 0.50
CA SER A 126 -10.32 -12.70 0.92
C SER A 126 -10.30 -13.74 2.04
N HIS A 127 -10.89 -13.36 3.17
CA HIS A 127 -11.04 -14.24 4.34
C HIS A 127 -12.47 -14.21 4.86
N PRO A 128 -12.90 -15.20 5.66
CA PRO A 128 -14.16 -15.13 6.39
C PRO A 128 -14.27 -13.85 7.23
N GLY A 129 -15.47 -13.34 7.46
CA GLY A 129 -15.72 -12.02 8.03
C GLY A 129 -15.09 -11.76 9.41
N ASP A 130 -14.87 -12.80 10.22
CA ASP A 130 -14.26 -12.70 11.56
C ASP A 130 -12.74 -12.96 11.59
N TYR A 131 -12.13 -13.30 10.45
CA TYR A 131 -10.72 -13.66 10.38
C TYR A 131 -9.81 -12.60 10.98
N TRP A 132 -9.95 -11.35 10.54
CA TRP A 132 -9.09 -10.24 10.95
C TRP A 132 -9.36 -9.80 12.39
N THR A 133 -10.62 -9.75 12.78
CA THR A 133 -11.03 -9.34 14.14
C THR A 133 -10.62 -10.37 15.21
N SER A 134 -10.56 -11.66 14.84
CA SER A 134 -10.12 -12.74 15.73
C SER A 134 -8.63 -12.71 16.08
N ILE A 135 -7.82 -11.91 15.40
CA ILE A 135 -6.38 -11.84 15.63
C ILE A 135 -6.05 -11.12 16.95
N HIS A 136 -6.88 -10.16 17.37
CA HIS A 136 -6.71 -9.37 18.60
C HIS A 136 -5.34 -8.68 18.72
N ARG A 137 -4.77 -8.26 17.59
CA ARG A 137 -3.49 -7.52 17.51
C ARG A 137 -3.69 -6.30 16.63
N PRO A 138 -2.86 -5.25 16.75
CA PRO A 138 -2.95 -4.05 15.94
C PRO A 138 -2.86 -4.35 14.43
N ILE A 139 -3.92 -4.01 13.71
CA ILE A 139 -4.00 -4.10 12.25
C ILE A 139 -4.61 -2.80 11.75
N VAL A 140 -3.98 -2.20 10.76
CA VAL A 140 -4.51 -1.09 9.97
C VAL A 140 -4.66 -1.58 8.54
N ALA A 141 -5.85 -1.42 7.98
CA ALA A 141 -6.11 -1.72 6.58
C ALA A 141 -5.80 -0.49 5.72
N PHE A 142 -5.15 -0.69 4.59
CA PHE A 142 -4.97 0.34 3.57
C PHE A 142 -5.81 0.00 2.35
N ASP A 143 -6.70 0.93 1.99
CA ASP A 143 -7.68 0.78 0.89
C ASP A 143 -8.43 -0.57 0.93
N ARG A 144 -8.77 -1.01 2.14
CA ARG A 144 -9.52 -2.25 2.41
C ARG A 144 -10.47 -2.07 3.59
N VAL A 145 -11.59 -2.75 3.53
CA VAL A 145 -12.48 -2.95 4.68
C VAL A 145 -12.30 -4.39 5.14
N LEU A 146 -11.68 -4.59 6.30
CA LEU A 146 -11.34 -5.92 6.84
C LEU A 146 -12.28 -6.41 7.94
N GLY A 147 -13.30 -5.63 8.28
CA GLY A 147 -14.31 -5.95 9.29
C GLY A 147 -14.42 -4.87 10.37
N ASP A 148 -15.45 -4.98 11.20
CA ASP A 148 -15.75 -4.03 12.25
C ASP A 148 -14.62 -3.99 13.29
N GLY A 149 -14.20 -2.77 13.67
CA GLY A 149 -13.12 -2.57 14.65
C GLY A 149 -11.70 -2.62 14.07
N ILE A 150 -11.51 -2.88 12.79
CA ILE A 150 -10.25 -2.70 12.08
C ILE A 150 -10.24 -1.31 11.42
N SER A 151 -9.28 -0.47 11.80
CA SER A 151 -9.13 0.86 11.17
C SER A 151 -8.74 0.72 9.72
N SER A 152 -9.42 1.48 8.85
CA SER A 152 -9.09 1.58 7.42
C SER A 152 -8.64 3.00 7.10
N ILE A 153 -7.57 3.12 6.35
CA ILE A 153 -7.03 4.37 5.83
C ILE A 153 -6.97 4.30 4.31
N GLY A 154 -7.03 5.42 3.64
CA GLY A 154 -6.98 5.49 2.18
C GLY A 154 -7.16 6.91 1.67
N SER A 155 -7.28 7.06 0.37
CA SER A 155 -7.58 8.33 -0.29
C SER A 155 -9.09 8.57 -0.41
N ASP A 156 -9.47 9.83 -0.65
CA ASP A 156 -10.83 10.16 -1.08
C ASP A 156 -10.99 9.81 -2.57
N HIS A 157 -11.34 8.56 -2.81
CA HIS A 157 -11.48 8.01 -4.16
C HIS A 157 -12.65 8.61 -4.94
N GLU A 158 -13.72 9.02 -4.27
CA GLU A 158 -14.83 9.73 -4.91
C GLU A 158 -14.37 11.09 -5.43
N GLN A 159 -13.63 11.83 -4.60
CA GLN A 159 -13.04 13.10 -5.02
C GLN A 159 -12.07 12.91 -6.20
N GLY A 160 -11.26 11.86 -6.17
CA GLY A 160 -10.33 11.52 -7.27
C GLY A 160 -11.07 11.28 -8.60
N GLY A 161 -12.11 10.47 -8.59
CA GLY A 161 -12.97 10.22 -9.77
C GLY A 161 -13.65 11.49 -10.28
N ARG A 162 -14.18 12.32 -9.36
CA ARG A 162 -14.82 13.60 -9.69
C ARG A 162 -13.86 14.60 -10.33
N LEU A 163 -12.62 14.70 -9.83
CA LEU A 163 -11.61 15.60 -10.38
C LEU A 163 -11.26 15.23 -11.83
N ILE A 164 -11.10 13.94 -12.14
CA ILE A 164 -10.82 13.48 -13.50
C ILE A 164 -12.01 13.76 -14.41
N ALA A 165 -13.23 13.37 -13.99
CA ALA A 165 -14.43 13.59 -14.79
C ALA A 165 -14.62 15.06 -15.15
N GLN A 166 -14.54 15.97 -14.17
CA GLN A 166 -14.68 17.39 -14.38
C GLN A 166 -13.63 17.97 -15.34
N MET A 167 -12.40 17.48 -15.28
CA MET A 167 -11.35 17.90 -16.19
C MET A 167 -11.64 17.44 -17.61
N LEU A 168 -11.97 16.17 -17.81
CA LEU A 168 -12.25 15.61 -19.14
C LEU A 168 -13.48 16.26 -19.78
N ILE A 169 -14.56 16.48 -19.00
CA ILE A 169 -15.77 17.17 -19.46
C ILE A 169 -15.45 18.61 -19.90
N ARG A 170 -14.67 19.35 -19.09
CA ARG A 170 -14.25 20.74 -19.45
C ARG A 170 -13.41 20.76 -20.73
N ASN A 171 -12.61 19.74 -20.95
CA ASN A 171 -11.78 19.62 -22.15
C ASN A 171 -12.58 19.16 -23.37
N GLY A 172 -13.87 18.86 -23.22
CA GLY A 172 -14.76 18.50 -24.33
C GLY A 172 -14.63 17.05 -24.81
N VAL A 173 -14.04 16.18 -23.99
CA VAL A 173 -13.91 14.74 -24.27
C VAL A 173 -15.27 14.11 -24.52
N LYS A 174 -15.34 13.16 -25.48
CA LYS A 174 -16.58 12.49 -25.89
C LYS A 174 -16.61 11.01 -25.56
N HIS A 175 -15.47 10.36 -25.56
CA HIS A 175 -15.38 8.91 -25.36
C HIS A 175 -14.14 8.55 -24.51
N VAL A 176 -14.38 8.10 -23.31
CA VAL A 176 -13.34 7.73 -22.33
C VAL A 176 -13.25 6.21 -22.21
N VAL A 177 -12.04 5.68 -22.30
CA VAL A 177 -11.71 4.32 -21.88
C VAL A 177 -10.98 4.38 -20.55
N VAL A 178 -11.49 3.64 -19.56
CA VAL A 178 -10.86 3.48 -18.25
C VAL A 178 -10.24 2.09 -18.15
N ILE A 179 -8.95 2.03 -17.87
CA ILE A 179 -8.21 0.77 -17.72
C ILE A 179 -7.95 0.57 -16.23
N GLY A 180 -8.49 -0.51 -15.65
CA GLY A 180 -8.40 -0.80 -14.23
C GLY A 180 -8.24 -2.28 -13.91
N GLY A 181 -8.32 -2.60 -12.62
CA GLY A 181 -8.25 -3.96 -12.10
C GLY A 181 -9.47 -4.82 -12.45
N PRO A 182 -9.51 -6.06 -11.92
CA PRO A 182 -10.63 -6.98 -12.17
C PRO A 182 -11.98 -6.43 -11.70
N ARG A 183 -13.02 -6.64 -12.47
CA ARG A 183 -14.41 -6.24 -12.15
C ARG A 183 -15.01 -6.99 -10.95
N ASP A 184 -14.49 -8.15 -10.60
CA ASP A 184 -14.93 -8.91 -9.43
C ASP A 184 -14.70 -8.15 -8.11
N GLN A 185 -13.71 -7.27 -8.05
CA GLN A 185 -13.48 -6.39 -6.90
C GLN A 185 -14.66 -5.44 -6.62
N PHE A 186 -15.51 -5.17 -7.61
CA PHE A 186 -16.68 -4.31 -7.45
C PHE A 186 -17.80 -4.97 -6.64
N PHE A 187 -17.81 -6.30 -6.57
CA PHE A 187 -18.87 -7.10 -5.98
C PHE A 187 -18.32 -8.23 -5.09
N ASP A 188 -17.15 -8.05 -4.51
CA ASP A 188 -16.48 -9.14 -3.79
C ASP A 188 -17.27 -9.64 -2.57
N LEU A 189 -18.09 -8.81 -1.93
CA LEU A 189 -18.99 -9.23 -0.85
C LEU A 189 -20.20 -10.02 -1.37
N ALA A 190 -20.76 -9.64 -2.53
CA ALA A 190 -21.84 -10.40 -3.15
C ALA A 190 -21.36 -11.77 -3.64
N ALA A 191 -20.18 -11.83 -4.25
CA ALA A 191 -19.57 -13.08 -4.69
C ALA A 191 -19.31 -14.05 -3.54
N ARG A 192 -19.14 -13.55 -2.30
CA ARG A 192 -19.01 -14.35 -1.08
C ARG A 192 -20.35 -14.72 -0.43
N GLY A 193 -21.47 -14.19 -0.97
CA GLY A 193 -22.80 -14.40 -0.39
C GLY A 193 -23.04 -13.62 0.91
N GLU A 194 -22.23 -12.62 1.21
CA GLU A 194 -22.36 -11.79 2.40
C GLU A 194 -23.41 -10.68 2.24
N VAL A 195 -23.73 -10.32 0.99
CA VAL A 195 -24.80 -9.37 0.63
C VAL A 195 -25.57 -9.86 -0.60
N GLU A 196 -26.81 -9.38 -0.80
CA GLU A 196 -27.63 -9.76 -1.94
C GLU A 196 -27.05 -9.23 -3.26
N GLU A 197 -27.19 -10.02 -4.34
CA GLU A 197 -26.93 -9.55 -5.70
C GLU A 197 -27.92 -8.44 -6.07
N GLY A 198 -27.46 -7.48 -6.84
CA GLY A 198 -28.31 -6.36 -7.27
C GLY A 198 -27.49 -5.22 -7.88
N PRO A 199 -28.11 -4.06 -8.14
CA PRO A 199 -27.38 -2.90 -8.61
C PRO A 199 -26.18 -2.59 -7.71
N PHE A 200 -25.14 -2.00 -8.29
CA PHE A 200 -23.95 -1.67 -7.53
C PHE A 200 -24.27 -0.70 -6.38
N ASP A 201 -23.71 -1.00 -5.24
CA ASP A 201 -23.74 -0.20 -4.03
C ASP A 201 -22.39 -0.34 -3.33
N LEU A 202 -21.90 0.73 -2.70
CA LEU A 202 -20.62 0.75 -1.97
C LEU A 202 -20.56 -0.25 -0.81
N GLY A 203 -21.71 -0.73 -0.32
CA GLY A 203 -21.81 -1.80 0.66
C GLY A 203 -21.47 -3.20 0.12
N LYS A 204 -21.23 -3.34 -1.19
CA LYS A 204 -20.99 -4.64 -1.85
C LYS A 204 -19.52 -4.96 -2.08
N THR A 205 -18.62 -4.05 -1.72
CA THR A 205 -17.18 -4.22 -1.92
C THR A 205 -16.36 -3.89 -0.67
N THR A 206 -15.30 -4.66 -0.45
CA THR A 206 -14.27 -4.35 0.53
C THR A 206 -13.16 -3.47 -0.02
N PHE A 207 -13.25 -3.03 -1.29
CA PHE A 207 -12.26 -2.22 -2.00
C PHE A 207 -12.70 -0.75 -2.14
N PRO A 208 -12.28 0.17 -1.27
CA PRO A 208 -12.63 1.59 -1.38
C PRO A 208 -12.22 2.23 -2.72
N THR A 209 -11.16 1.74 -3.37
CA THR A 209 -10.72 2.21 -4.70
C THR A 209 -11.78 2.08 -5.80
N VAL A 210 -12.75 1.17 -5.64
CA VAL A 210 -13.86 1.01 -6.57
C VAL A 210 -14.69 2.29 -6.69
N ARG A 211 -14.77 3.12 -5.62
CA ARG A 211 -15.47 4.41 -5.61
C ARG A 211 -14.96 5.36 -6.69
N TYR A 212 -13.66 5.35 -6.94
CA TYR A 212 -13.06 6.14 -8.02
C TYR A 212 -13.68 5.81 -9.38
N TYR A 213 -13.73 4.53 -9.74
CA TYR A 213 -14.25 4.10 -11.03
C TYR A 213 -15.73 4.44 -11.19
N LEU A 214 -16.52 4.23 -10.15
CA LEU A 214 -17.96 4.46 -10.18
C LEU A 214 -18.32 5.93 -10.23
N THR A 215 -17.64 6.76 -9.45
CA THR A 215 -17.83 8.20 -9.50
C THR A 215 -17.44 8.73 -10.89
N LEU A 216 -16.34 8.26 -11.44
CA LEU A 216 -15.89 8.63 -12.78
C LEU A 216 -16.93 8.23 -13.85
N GLU A 217 -17.43 6.99 -13.81
CA GLU A 217 -18.47 6.49 -14.72
C GLU A 217 -19.75 7.32 -14.60
N GLN A 218 -20.23 7.56 -13.38
CA GLN A 218 -21.46 8.32 -13.13
C GLN A 218 -21.37 9.76 -13.64
N GLU A 219 -20.29 10.48 -13.32
CA GLU A 219 -20.09 11.87 -13.71
C GLU A 219 -19.97 12.01 -15.23
N LEU A 220 -19.21 11.13 -15.88
CA LEU A 220 -19.03 11.16 -17.34
C LEU A 220 -20.32 10.81 -18.07
N THR A 221 -21.01 9.75 -17.67
CA THR A 221 -22.26 9.34 -18.33
C THR A 221 -23.37 10.35 -18.13
N SER A 222 -23.45 10.98 -16.95
CA SER A 222 -24.41 12.08 -16.67
C SER A 222 -24.15 13.30 -17.54
N ALA A 223 -22.90 13.54 -17.95
CA ALA A 223 -22.54 14.61 -18.89
C ALA A 223 -22.68 14.21 -20.37
N GLY A 224 -23.16 13.01 -20.66
CA GLY A 224 -23.29 12.48 -22.04
C GLY A 224 -21.97 12.04 -22.68
N VAL A 225 -20.94 11.81 -21.88
CA VAL A 225 -19.67 11.26 -22.34
C VAL A 225 -19.75 9.74 -22.34
N LYS A 226 -19.36 9.10 -23.44
CA LYS A 226 -19.31 7.64 -23.55
C LYS A 226 -18.20 7.10 -22.64
N TYR A 227 -18.51 6.10 -21.85
CA TYR A 227 -17.60 5.47 -20.90
C TYR A 227 -17.46 3.99 -21.20
N GLU A 228 -16.24 3.50 -21.23
CA GLU A 228 -15.92 2.08 -21.32
C GLU A 228 -14.90 1.68 -20.27
N TYR A 229 -15.09 0.52 -19.65
CA TYR A 229 -14.13 -0.05 -18.71
C TYR A 229 -13.43 -1.26 -19.34
N VAL A 230 -12.10 -1.27 -19.29
CA VAL A 230 -11.27 -2.36 -19.81
C VAL A 230 -10.41 -2.91 -18.66
N GLU A 231 -10.50 -4.22 -18.44
CA GLU A 231 -9.72 -4.88 -17.41
C GLU A 231 -8.28 -5.08 -17.84
N ALA A 232 -7.34 -4.67 -16.99
CA ALA A 232 -5.92 -4.93 -17.14
C ALA A 232 -5.48 -6.24 -16.48
N GLY A 233 -6.39 -6.92 -15.74
CA GLY A 233 -6.06 -8.07 -14.92
C GLY A 233 -5.54 -7.70 -13.54
N GLU A 234 -4.89 -8.64 -12.87
CA GLU A 234 -4.36 -8.45 -11.52
C GLU A 234 -3.25 -7.40 -11.48
N VAL A 235 -3.08 -6.75 -10.32
CA VAL A 235 -2.07 -5.70 -10.06
C VAL A 235 -0.65 -6.09 -10.51
N MET A 236 -0.35 -7.38 -10.53
CA MET A 236 0.95 -7.91 -10.93
C MET A 236 1.06 -8.28 -12.42
N ASP A 237 -0.06 -8.26 -13.15
CA ASP A 237 -0.08 -8.61 -14.58
C ASP A 237 0.21 -7.41 -15.47
N PHE A 238 1.49 -7.05 -15.58
CA PHE A 238 1.90 -6.00 -16.52
C PHE A 238 1.61 -6.33 -17.97
N ALA A 239 1.53 -7.61 -18.33
CA ALA A 239 1.12 -8.02 -19.67
C ALA A 239 -0.36 -7.73 -19.93
N GLY A 240 -1.20 -7.81 -18.88
CA GLY A 240 -2.60 -7.39 -18.94
C GLY A 240 -2.74 -5.91 -19.25
N TYR A 241 -1.94 -5.05 -18.62
CA TYR A 241 -1.91 -3.62 -18.94
C TYR A 241 -1.53 -3.37 -20.41
N HIS A 242 -0.54 -4.08 -20.96
CA HIS A 242 -0.17 -3.95 -22.37
C HIS A 242 -1.33 -4.29 -23.31
N ARG A 243 -2.03 -5.41 -23.03
CA ARG A 243 -3.19 -5.82 -23.84
C ARG A 243 -4.32 -4.80 -23.77
N ALA A 244 -4.65 -4.32 -22.55
CA ALA A 244 -5.71 -3.35 -22.33
C ALA A 244 -5.41 -2.01 -23.01
N VAL A 245 -4.17 -1.52 -22.91
CA VAL A 245 -3.71 -0.30 -23.57
C VAL A 245 -3.78 -0.43 -25.09
N SER A 246 -3.27 -1.53 -25.65
CA SER A 246 -3.35 -1.76 -27.11
C SER A 246 -4.79 -1.75 -27.60
N ASN A 247 -5.69 -2.43 -26.89
CA ASN A 247 -7.13 -2.44 -27.21
C ASN A 247 -7.74 -1.03 -27.13
N ALA A 248 -7.42 -0.25 -26.09
CA ALA A 248 -7.91 1.11 -25.96
C ALA A 248 -7.43 2.02 -27.11
N LEU A 249 -6.15 1.89 -27.50
CA LEU A 249 -5.59 2.69 -28.59
C LEU A 249 -6.10 2.30 -29.99
N ASP A 250 -6.46 1.05 -30.21
CA ASP A 250 -7.15 0.64 -31.43
C ASP A 250 -8.49 1.39 -31.60
N LYS A 251 -9.17 1.65 -30.48
CA LYS A 251 -10.45 2.37 -30.46
C LYS A 251 -10.33 3.88 -30.71
N VAL A 252 -9.14 4.47 -30.61
CA VAL A 252 -8.93 5.88 -30.97
C VAL A 252 -9.34 6.13 -32.41
N THR A 253 -8.93 5.24 -33.33
CA THR A 253 -9.24 5.35 -34.77
C THR A 253 -10.56 4.75 -35.17
N THR A 254 -11.03 3.70 -34.47
CA THR A 254 -12.26 2.96 -34.87
C THR A 254 -13.52 3.51 -34.22
N ASP A 255 -13.45 3.93 -32.97
CA ASP A 255 -14.63 4.25 -32.16
C ASP A 255 -14.60 5.69 -31.64
N GLY A 256 -13.55 6.47 -31.96
CA GLY A 256 -13.39 7.86 -31.56
C GLY A 256 -13.09 8.04 -30.09
N VAL A 257 -12.34 7.12 -29.48
CA VAL A 257 -11.82 7.29 -28.13
C VAL A 257 -10.86 8.48 -28.10
N ASP A 258 -11.11 9.46 -27.28
CA ASP A 258 -10.33 10.69 -27.15
C ASP A 258 -9.74 10.92 -25.76
N ALA A 259 -10.02 9.99 -24.81
CA ALA A 259 -9.31 9.95 -23.52
C ALA A 259 -9.12 8.53 -22.99
N VAL A 260 -7.98 8.30 -22.34
CA VAL A 260 -7.68 7.09 -21.56
C VAL A 260 -7.34 7.48 -20.14
N VAL A 261 -7.94 6.79 -19.16
CA VAL A 261 -7.67 6.95 -17.74
C VAL A 261 -7.18 5.61 -17.19
N SER A 262 -6.08 5.61 -16.44
CA SER A 262 -5.54 4.39 -15.83
C SER A 262 -4.68 4.70 -14.61
N SER A 263 -4.20 3.66 -13.91
CA SER A 263 -3.09 3.81 -12.99
C SER A 263 -1.85 4.38 -13.69
N ASP A 264 -0.89 4.87 -12.92
CA ASP A 264 0.37 5.43 -13.47
C ASP A 264 1.07 4.47 -14.45
N ILE A 265 1.02 3.15 -14.18
CA ILE A 265 1.59 2.11 -15.07
C ILE A 265 0.86 2.08 -16.40
N GLY A 266 -0.47 1.95 -16.35
CA GLY A 266 -1.28 1.88 -17.57
C GLY A 266 -1.18 3.16 -18.38
N ALA A 267 -1.20 4.32 -17.74
CA ALA A 267 -1.04 5.62 -18.38
C ALA A 267 0.35 5.77 -19.03
N SER A 268 1.42 5.30 -18.36
CA SER A 268 2.77 5.32 -18.92
C SER A 268 2.91 4.41 -20.16
N PHE A 269 2.31 3.22 -20.12
CA PHE A 269 2.26 2.33 -21.29
C PHE A 269 1.44 2.96 -22.43
N CYS A 270 0.34 3.64 -22.07
CA CYS A 270 -0.50 4.33 -23.05
C CYS A 270 0.27 5.43 -23.78
N VAL A 271 1.01 6.29 -23.06
CA VAL A 271 1.87 7.31 -23.68
C VAL A 271 2.86 6.69 -24.64
N ARG A 272 3.63 5.69 -24.17
CA ARG A 272 4.66 5.06 -25.01
C ARG A 272 4.08 4.46 -26.28
N GLU A 273 2.96 3.78 -26.19
CA GLU A 273 2.34 3.12 -27.34
C GLU A 273 1.63 4.14 -28.24
N ALA A 274 0.96 5.16 -27.71
CA ALA A 274 0.36 6.24 -28.49
C ALA A 274 1.42 6.97 -29.34
N LEU A 275 2.55 7.34 -28.71
CA LEU A 275 3.67 7.97 -29.44
C LEU A 275 4.24 7.06 -30.53
N SER A 276 4.34 5.74 -30.29
CA SER A 276 4.83 4.78 -31.30
C SER A 276 3.87 4.62 -32.47
N ARG A 277 2.57 4.88 -32.27
CA ARG A 277 1.53 4.85 -33.30
C ARG A 277 1.34 6.21 -33.99
N GLY A 278 2.07 7.25 -33.55
CA GLY A 278 1.95 8.62 -34.09
C GLY A 278 0.69 9.35 -33.64
N ILE A 279 0.03 8.89 -32.56
CA ILE A 279 -1.14 9.55 -31.98
C ILE A 279 -0.67 10.77 -31.18
N SER A 280 -1.25 11.95 -31.49
CA SER A 280 -0.89 13.20 -30.82
C SER A 280 -1.50 13.29 -29.43
N ILE A 281 -0.66 13.59 -28.42
CA ILE A 281 -1.07 13.80 -27.04
C ILE A 281 -0.80 15.28 -26.68
N PRO A 282 -1.77 16.05 -26.18
CA PRO A 282 -3.15 15.66 -25.85
C PRO A 282 -4.19 15.88 -26.97
N ASP A 283 -3.80 16.29 -28.17
CA ASP A 283 -4.72 16.82 -29.20
C ASP A 283 -5.67 15.74 -29.74
N GLU A 284 -5.19 14.52 -29.99
CA GLU A 284 -6.01 13.39 -30.44
C GLU A 284 -6.40 12.47 -29.29
N LEU A 285 -5.55 12.39 -28.25
CA LEU A 285 -5.78 11.52 -27.10
C LEU A 285 -5.31 12.16 -25.80
N GLN A 286 -6.22 12.40 -24.88
CA GLN A 286 -5.87 12.80 -23.51
C GLN A 286 -5.59 11.56 -22.66
N ILE A 287 -4.49 11.59 -21.90
CA ILE A 287 -4.10 10.50 -21.00
C ILE A 287 -4.01 11.03 -19.58
N VAL A 288 -4.75 10.39 -18.66
CA VAL A 288 -4.81 10.78 -17.26
C VAL A 288 -4.41 9.61 -16.39
N ALA A 289 -3.49 9.86 -15.46
CA ALA A 289 -3.05 8.89 -14.48
C ALA A 289 -3.81 9.01 -13.16
N TYR A 290 -3.91 7.91 -12.44
CA TYR A 290 -4.38 7.85 -11.06
C TYR A 290 -3.28 7.19 -10.23
N ASP A 291 -2.83 7.87 -9.19
CA ASP A 291 -1.88 7.58 -8.11
C ASP A 291 -0.88 8.71 -7.92
N GLY A 292 -0.29 9.26 -9.00
CA GLY A 292 0.65 10.38 -8.96
C GLY A 292 2.02 9.99 -8.40
N THR A 293 2.50 8.79 -8.72
CA THR A 293 3.85 8.35 -8.37
C THR A 293 4.90 8.97 -9.31
N TYR A 294 6.17 8.68 -9.07
CA TYR A 294 7.29 9.13 -9.90
C TYR A 294 7.18 8.74 -11.39
N LEU A 295 6.35 7.72 -11.71
CA LEU A 295 6.15 7.31 -13.12
C LEU A 295 5.51 8.41 -13.97
N THR A 296 4.70 9.27 -13.37
CA THR A 296 4.03 10.35 -14.12
C THR A 296 5.00 11.37 -14.69
N ASP A 297 6.20 11.49 -14.11
CA ASP A 297 7.28 12.34 -14.61
C ASP A 297 8.23 11.60 -15.58
N LEU A 298 8.19 10.25 -15.61
CA LEU A 298 9.13 9.42 -16.38
C LEU A 298 8.51 8.76 -17.63
N ALA A 299 7.24 9.00 -17.92
CA ALA A 299 6.50 8.35 -19.01
C ALA A 299 6.89 8.82 -20.44
N GLY A 300 7.96 9.59 -20.58
CA GLY A 300 8.36 10.23 -21.86
C GLY A 300 7.80 11.65 -22.02
N MET A 301 6.78 11.98 -21.24
CA MET A 301 6.25 13.33 -21.03
C MET A 301 5.64 13.39 -19.63
N LYS A 302 5.44 14.60 -19.10
CA LYS A 302 4.76 14.78 -17.83
C LYS A 302 3.27 14.49 -17.98
N LEU A 303 2.76 13.51 -17.23
CA LEU A 303 1.35 13.15 -17.23
C LEU A 303 0.53 14.03 -16.27
N THR A 304 -0.70 14.34 -16.67
CA THR A 304 -1.72 14.80 -15.75
C THR A 304 -2.16 13.64 -14.87
N ALA A 305 -2.15 13.84 -13.54
CA ALA A 305 -2.51 12.79 -12.61
C ALA A 305 -3.34 13.33 -11.43
N VAL A 306 -4.23 12.49 -10.91
CA VAL A 306 -4.72 12.62 -9.53
C VAL A 306 -3.65 12.01 -8.63
N ALA A 307 -3.00 12.86 -7.84
CA ALA A 307 -1.95 12.44 -6.92
C ALA A 307 -2.56 12.08 -5.56
N GLN A 308 -2.25 10.90 -5.06
CA GLN A 308 -2.58 10.50 -3.69
C GLN A 308 -1.55 11.10 -2.72
N ASP A 309 -2.00 11.59 -1.57
CA ASP A 309 -1.10 12.15 -0.55
C ASP A 309 -0.48 11.02 0.29
N PHE A 310 0.53 10.36 -0.27
CA PHE A 310 1.24 9.26 0.37
C PHE A 310 1.80 9.63 1.75
N ALA A 311 2.20 10.88 1.95
CA ALA A 311 2.74 11.33 3.23
C ALA A 311 1.65 11.41 4.30
N ALA A 312 0.50 12.03 3.99
CA ALA A 312 -0.63 12.12 4.90
C ALA A 312 -1.22 10.74 5.21
N ILE A 313 -1.36 9.87 4.20
CA ILE A 313 -1.85 8.50 4.37
C ILE A 313 -0.91 7.72 5.30
N ALA A 314 0.40 7.78 5.06
CA ALA A 314 1.40 7.08 5.87
C ALA A 314 1.47 7.59 7.31
N GLN A 315 1.19 8.87 7.56
CA GLN A 315 1.11 9.44 8.91
C GLN A 315 -0.15 9.02 9.65
N SER A 316 -1.22 8.69 8.93
CA SER A 316 -2.50 8.26 9.50
C SER A 316 -2.51 6.77 9.85
N ALA A 317 -1.58 5.99 9.30
CA ALA A 317 -1.43 4.57 9.58
C ALA A 317 -0.79 4.31 10.94
#